data_76d245bc65e225e6a980e206f84f2ddd
#
_entry.id   76d245bc65e225e6a980e206f84f2ddd
#
_cell.length_a   1.000
_cell.length_b   1.000
_cell.length_c   1.000
_cell.angle_alpha   90.00
_cell.angle_beta   90.00
_cell.angle_gamma   90.00
#
_symmetry.space_group_name_H-M   'P 1'
#
loop_
_entity.id
_entity.type
_entity.pdbx_description
1 polymer ?
#
loop_
_entity_poly.entity_id
_entity_poly.type
_entity_poly.pdbx_seq_one_letter_code
_entity_poly.pdbx_strand_id
1 'polypeptide(L)' 'MCRSIKTLRRPDGRASDEEIAAAALQFVRKVSGYRAPSQRNTQAFDAAVTEVGRASRRLLEAIEQSQSEPRPRSSRARA' A
#
# COMPACT_ATOMS: atom_id res chain seq x y z
N MET A 1 0.59 15.94 -5.13
CA MET A 1 0.00 14.67 -5.38
C MET A 1 0.79 13.77 -6.29
N CYS A 2 0.84 12.51 -5.96
CA CYS A 2 1.61 11.60 -6.73
C CYS A 2 0.85 11.06 -7.90
N ARG A 3 1.14 11.58 -9.09
CA ARG A 3 0.43 11.12 -10.22
C ARG A 3 0.86 9.76 -10.68
N SER A 4 2.02 9.29 -10.26
CA SER A 4 2.49 8.01 -10.70
C SER A 4 1.90 6.85 -9.89
N ILE A 5 1.19 7.12 -8.84
CA ILE A 5 0.58 6.06 -8.04
C ILE A 5 -0.88 5.94 -8.42
N LYS A 6 -1.24 4.80 -8.97
CA LYS A 6 -2.60 4.58 -9.37
C LYS A 6 -3.42 4.01 -8.25
N THR A 7 -4.71 4.18 -8.33
CA THR A 7 -5.61 3.55 -7.38
C THR A 7 -5.52 2.03 -7.57
N LEU A 8 -5.28 1.34 -6.49
CA LEU A 8 -5.14 -0.11 -6.56
C LEU A 8 -6.43 -0.87 -6.29
N ARG A 9 -7.35 -0.27 -5.59
CA ARG A 9 -8.61 -0.92 -5.32
C ARG A 9 -9.50 -0.81 -6.54
N ARG A 10 -10.05 -1.89 -6.99
CA ARG A 10 -10.88 -1.92 -8.19
C ARG A 10 -12.15 -2.69 -7.94
N PRO A 11 -13.21 -2.38 -8.66
CA PRO A 11 -14.48 -3.10 -8.48
C PRO A 11 -14.38 -4.58 -8.80
N ASP A 12 -13.54 -4.96 -9.74
CA ASP A 12 -13.45 -6.34 -10.17
C ASP A 12 -12.37 -7.12 -9.43
N GLY A 13 -11.83 -6.57 -8.39
CA GLY A 13 -10.82 -7.27 -7.61
C GLY A 13 -9.79 -6.33 -7.07
N ARG A 14 -8.76 -6.88 -6.50
CA ARG A 14 -7.73 -6.04 -5.95
C ARG A 14 -6.47 -6.16 -6.78
N ALA A 15 -5.55 -5.28 -6.55
CA ALA A 15 -4.31 -5.24 -7.29
C ALA A 15 -3.47 -6.48 -7.02
N SER A 16 -2.66 -6.83 -7.96
CA SER A 16 -1.72 -7.93 -7.81
C SER A 16 -0.61 -7.53 -6.86
N ASP A 17 0.14 -8.51 -6.37
CA ASP A 17 1.26 -8.25 -5.51
C ASP A 17 2.29 -7.38 -6.20
N GLU A 18 2.46 -7.55 -7.49
CA GLU A 18 3.40 -6.73 -8.23
C GLU A 18 2.97 -5.28 -8.29
N GLU A 19 1.69 -5.05 -8.43
CA GLU A 19 1.18 -3.69 -8.44
C GLU A 19 1.32 -3.04 -7.08
N ILE A 20 1.09 -3.81 -6.03
CA ILE A 20 1.25 -3.31 -4.68
C ILE A 20 2.71 -2.96 -4.42
N ALA A 21 3.63 -3.81 -4.86
CA ALA A 21 5.04 -3.55 -4.67
C ALA A 21 5.49 -2.32 -5.43
N ALA A 22 4.98 -2.14 -6.64
CA ALA A 22 5.33 -0.97 -7.44
C ALA A 22 4.85 0.31 -6.79
N ALA A 23 3.65 0.28 -6.24
CA ALA A 23 3.11 1.45 -5.55
C ALA A 23 3.90 1.76 -4.27
N ALA A 24 4.29 0.72 -3.55
CA ALA A 24 5.09 0.89 -2.35
C ALA A 24 6.43 1.53 -2.68
N LEU A 25 7.04 1.08 -3.75
CA LEU A 25 8.32 1.64 -4.18
C LEU A 25 8.18 3.11 -4.52
N GLN A 26 7.13 3.47 -5.24
CA GLN A 26 6.90 4.85 -5.59
C GLN A 26 6.70 5.71 -4.35
N PHE A 27 5.97 5.20 -3.39
CA PHE A 27 5.72 5.93 -2.16
C PHE A 27 7.04 6.18 -1.42
N VAL A 28 7.90 5.17 -1.33
CA VAL A 28 9.15 5.30 -0.62
C VAL A 28 10.09 6.26 -1.36
N ARG A 29 10.08 6.23 -2.68
CA ARG A 29 10.85 7.18 -3.46
C ARG A 29 10.40 8.61 -3.20
N LYS A 30 9.09 8.79 -3.09
CA LYS A 30 8.54 10.10 -2.84
C LYS A 30 8.90 10.61 -1.45
N VAL A 31 8.83 9.74 -0.48
CA VAL A 31 9.12 10.12 0.89
C VAL A 31 10.61 10.41 1.07
N SER A 32 11.45 9.59 0.50
CA SER A 32 12.88 9.72 0.71
C SER A 32 13.55 10.68 -0.24
N GLY A 33 12.95 10.91 -1.39
CA GLY A 33 13.57 11.72 -2.42
C GLY A 33 14.59 10.97 -3.26
N TYR A 34 14.79 9.67 -2.99
CA TYR A 34 15.72 8.89 -3.76
C TYR A 34 15.02 8.09 -4.83
N ARG A 35 15.58 8.04 -6.02
CA ARG A 35 15.08 7.16 -7.04
C ARG A 35 15.58 5.77 -6.73
N ALA A 36 16.82 5.68 -6.26
CA ALA A 36 17.41 4.45 -5.82
C ALA A 36 18.22 4.78 -4.59
N PRO A 37 18.30 3.90 -3.63
CA PRO A 37 19.01 4.22 -2.41
C PRO A 37 20.51 4.17 -2.61
N SER A 38 21.24 4.92 -1.80
CA SER A 38 22.68 4.78 -1.76
C SER A 38 22.98 3.47 -1.08
N GLN A 39 24.21 3.00 -1.24
CA GLN A 39 24.62 1.77 -0.64
C GLN A 39 24.38 1.77 0.85
N ARG A 40 24.66 2.90 1.47
CA ARG A 40 24.47 3.05 2.89
C ARG A 40 23.01 2.90 3.32
N ASN A 41 22.09 3.33 2.53
CA ASN A 41 20.68 3.33 2.88
C ASN A 41 19.84 2.24 2.26
N THR A 42 20.48 1.32 1.53
CA THR A 42 19.74 0.28 0.83
C THR A 42 18.87 -0.54 1.75
N GLN A 43 19.41 -0.92 2.89
CA GLN A 43 18.68 -1.77 3.80
C GLN A 43 17.44 -1.07 4.35
N ALA A 44 17.58 0.19 4.73
CA ALA A 44 16.44 0.94 5.26
C ALA A 44 15.41 1.19 4.16
N PHE A 45 15.88 1.47 2.96
CA PHE A 45 14.99 1.73 1.84
C PHE A 45 14.17 0.48 1.53
N ASP A 46 14.84 -0.66 1.42
CA ASP A 46 14.15 -1.91 1.08
C ASP A 46 13.20 -2.33 2.18
N ALA A 47 13.56 -2.12 3.43
CA ALA A 47 12.68 -2.44 4.54
C ALA A 47 11.42 -1.59 4.48
N ALA A 48 11.57 -0.32 4.12
CA ALA A 48 10.42 0.57 4.01
C ALA A 48 9.50 0.13 2.88
N VAL A 49 10.05 -0.26 1.74
CA VAL A 49 9.24 -0.73 0.63
C VAL A 49 8.44 -1.96 1.06
N THR A 50 9.09 -2.88 1.76
CA THR A 50 8.43 -4.09 2.22
C THR A 50 7.29 -3.76 3.19
N GLU A 51 7.55 -2.87 4.12
CA GLU A 51 6.54 -2.53 5.12
C GLU A 51 5.36 -1.81 4.53
N VAL A 52 5.61 -0.87 3.63
CA VAL A 52 4.52 -0.16 2.96
C VAL A 52 3.70 -1.14 2.12
N GLY A 53 4.38 -2.06 1.45
CA GLY A 53 3.69 -3.07 0.66
C GLY A 53 2.80 -3.96 1.52
N ARG A 54 3.30 -4.38 2.67
CA ARG A 54 2.52 -5.23 3.56
C ARG A 54 1.31 -4.49 4.10
N ALA A 55 1.50 -3.25 4.52
CA ALA A 55 0.39 -2.47 5.04
C ALA A 55 -0.67 -2.25 3.97
N SER A 56 -0.23 -2.00 2.74
CA SER A 56 -1.14 -1.79 1.63
C SER A 56 -1.95 -3.05 1.34
N ARG A 57 -1.27 -4.20 1.36
CA ARG A 57 -1.97 -5.47 1.13
C ARG A 57 -3.01 -5.71 2.22
N ARG A 58 -2.63 -5.49 3.47
CA ARG A 58 -3.58 -5.69 4.57
C ARG A 58 -4.79 -4.79 4.43
N LEU A 59 -4.58 -3.56 4.01
CA LEU A 59 -5.68 -2.65 3.81
C LEU A 59 -6.62 -3.15 2.72
N LEU A 60 -6.06 -3.57 1.60
CA LEU A 60 -6.88 -4.02 0.49
C LEU A 60 -7.65 -5.29 0.84
N GLU A 61 -7.02 -6.18 1.58
CA GLU A 61 -7.69 -7.39 2.03
C GLU A 61 -8.82 -7.08 2.99
N ALA A 62 -8.60 -6.13 3.88
CA ALA A 62 -9.63 -5.74 4.83
C ALA A 62 -10.82 -5.12 4.13
N ILE A 63 -10.56 -4.27 3.13
CA ILE A 63 -11.63 -3.67 2.37
C ILE A 63 -12.41 -4.73 1.62
N GLU A 64 -11.71 -5.65 1.01
CA GLU A 64 -12.33 -6.72 0.26
C GLU A 64 -13.26 -7.54 1.15
N GLN A 65 -12.80 -7.88 2.34
CA GLN A 65 -13.61 -8.60 3.28
C GLN A 65 -14.82 -7.83 3.72
N SER A 66 -14.66 -6.55 3.98
CA SER A 66 -15.79 -5.77 4.45
C SER A 66 -16.85 -5.59 3.36
N GLN A 67 -16.44 -5.66 2.10
CA GLN A 67 -17.40 -5.54 1.03
C GLN A 67 -18.17 -6.83 0.80
N SER A 68 -17.59 -7.96 1.17
CA SER A 68 -18.28 -9.22 0.93
C SER A 68 -19.13 -9.64 2.12
N GLU A 69 -19.12 -8.91 3.22
CA GLU A 69 -19.90 -9.25 4.39
C GLU A 69 -20.71 -8.07 4.87
N PRO A 70 -21.82 -8.29 5.53
CA PRO A 70 -22.58 -7.18 6.10
C PRO A 70 -21.73 -6.48 7.14
N ARG A 71 -21.70 -5.17 7.08
CA ARG A 71 -20.89 -4.42 7.98
C ARG A 71 -21.56 -4.14 9.27
N PRO A 72 -20.89 -4.31 10.37
CA PRO A 72 -21.44 -3.91 11.66
C PRO A 72 -21.42 -2.41 11.74
N ARG A 73 -22.55 -1.85 12.17
CA ARG A 73 -22.65 -0.52 12.18
C ARG A 73 -21.84 0.08 13.16
N SER A 74 -21.65 -0.46 14.23
CA SER A 74 -20.96 0.18 15.27
C SER A 74 -19.52 0.25 15.04
N SER A 75 -19.12 -0.35 14.01
CA SER A 75 -17.75 -0.29 13.81
C SER A 75 -17.18 1.01 13.70
N ARG A 76 -17.66 1.86 13.79
CA ARG A 76 -16.99 3.00 13.71
C ARG A 76 -16.69 3.57 14.74
N ALA A 77 -16.69 3.40 15.03
CA ALA A 77 -16.48 4.10 15.92
C ALA A 77 -15.37 4.21 16.48
N ARG A 78 -14.93 4.31 16.52
CA ARG A 78 -14.17 4.59 17.05
C ARG A 78 -13.67 5.17 16.98
N ALA A 79 -13.58 5.34 16.85
CA ALA A 79 -13.12 6.13 16.95
C ALA A 79 -12.61 6.61 17.45
#